data_64540c34d939eee00ea2d9e1b13daaee
#
_entry.id   64540c34d939eee00ea2d9e1b13daaee
#
_cell.length_a   1.000
_cell.length_b   1.000
_cell.length_c   1.000
_cell.angle_alpha   90.00
_cell.angle_beta   90.00
_cell.angle_gamma   90.00
#
_symmetry.space_group_name_H-M   'P 1'
#
loop_
_entity.id
_entity.type
_entity.pdbx_description
1 polymer ?
#
loop_
_entity_poly.entity_id
_entity_poly.type
_entity_poly.pdbx_seq_one_letter_code
_entity_poly.pdbx_strand_id
1 'polypeptide(L)'
;MSRNLLAITFILLAVGHSYAQEELDSVPPFYLKLKDYAVKRKSTFLIYQSIFNTPKAADLQRLVEYKGKKNGLVIRNITINTRDPFGSILEDSLTYAHSMIQKTGNVLHHRTREKAIQNLLLFTHGDLTNELVMQESERLVRNSGYIRDLKITVVQVNEDSADIRIDTRDHWTFKTSGSFTSEKVTWRFTEYNLFGMGHRLSNTTTWNKKLNEPWKPYLKGSYQIPSIAGSFVNSNLLYRFEGDNREWGIEINRPFVSSLSEWAGGASAMYREIKDSLRLDALSYAPYTFSGTHQGAWIGKSFPLQSGETLEEQSTRAILAFGYEMESTKSLNTNFTVAEKVRSSNQTTLLSVGISNRTYSLQRYVFQFGDEEDIPSGRKLQLTGGYENNGYGGRYFYSSAIGAGGFIRSKYYSYAQFEWSTFMHQGQKEDGLIRANALAFLPLLGGKKWKARVFMELGYVCYENQTYYRPLNLAEDRLVPGYDSNLPEGVERFSFNLTGALFNPIDIIGFRVTPILFIGAGWVGDGNSPLFQYTPQAVYGGGLAISNKFLAQSDFKIVLAFFPNAATDYKLGSIKAWEYSLNDFDISKPQTNF
;
A
#
# COMPACT_ATOMS: atom_id res chain seq x y z
N MET A 1 -16.06 32.33 -8.35
CA MET A 1 -15.02 31.92 -7.38
C MET A 1 -15.13 32.86 -6.18
N SER A 2 -15.64 32.38 -5.08
CA SER A 2 -16.00 33.23 -3.94
C SER A 2 -14.75 33.66 -3.14
N ARG A 3 -14.80 34.88 -2.59
CA ARG A 3 -13.78 35.49 -1.72
C ARG A 3 -13.31 34.59 -0.56
N ASN A 4 -14.07 33.56 -0.22
CA ASN A 4 -13.77 32.62 0.87
C ASN A 4 -12.70 31.57 0.51
N LEU A 5 -12.55 31.19 -0.76
CA LEU A 5 -11.50 30.25 -1.20
C LEU A 5 -10.10 30.89 -1.12
N LEU A 6 -10.01 32.18 -1.48
CA LEU A 6 -8.79 32.99 -1.35
C LEU A 6 -8.41 33.19 0.13
N ALA A 7 -9.39 33.32 1.02
CA ALA A 7 -9.14 33.47 2.45
C ALA A 7 -8.53 32.21 3.09
N ILE A 8 -8.95 31.02 2.69
CA ILE A 8 -8.40 29.75 3.20
C ILE A 8 -6.97 29.56 2.71
N THR A 9 -6.67 29.89 1.46
CA THR A 9 -5.30 29.83 0.91
C THR A 9 -4.39 30.86 1.58
N PHE A 10 -4.90 32.05 1.90
CA PHE A 10 -4.16 33.09 2.63
C PHE A 10 -3.94 32.72 4.10
N ILE A 11 -4.89 32.05 4.75
CA ILE A 11 -4.73 31.57 6.13
C ILE A 11 -3.66 30.48 6.19
N LEU A 12 -3.60 29.57 5.22
CA LEU A 12 -2.53 28.55 5.12
C LEU A 12 -1.14 29.17 4.88
N LEU A 13 -1.06 30.24 4.08
CA LEU A 13 0.18 30.98 3.85
C LEU A 13 0.54 31.90 5.02
N ALA A 14 -0.43 32.54 5.66
CA ALA A 14 -0.23 33.41 6.80
C ALA A 14 0.18 32.67 8.08
N VAL A 15 -0.39 31.49 8.33
CA VAL A 15 0.01 30.62 9.45
C VAL A 15 1.45 30.14 9.26
N GLY A 16 1.88 29.88 8.00
CA GLY A 16 3.27 29.55 7.70
C GLY A 16 4.27 30.68 7.94
N HIS A 17 3.85 31.95 7.82
CA HIS A 17 4.75 33.10 7.97
C HIS A 17 4.78 33.69 9.39
N SER A 18 3.66 33.65 10.12
CA SER A 18 3.57 34.28 11.46
C SER A 18 4.20 33.43 12.59
N TYR A 19 4.40 32.14 12.37
CA TYR A 19 5.01 31.25 13.39
C TYR A 19 6.51 30.97 13.18
N ALA A 20 7.11 31.51 12.14
CA ALA A 20 8.54 31.33 11.86
C ALA A 20 9.47 32.21 12.71
N GLN A 21 8.94 33.12 13.53
CA GLN A 21 9.75 34.12 14.21
C GLN A 21 9.71 34.14 15.76
N GLU A 22 8.96 33.23 16.41
CA GLU A 22 9.02 33.13 17.87
C GLU A 22 9.52 31.76 18.31
N GLU A 23 10.64 31.76 19.01
CA GLU A 23 11.09 30.66 19.87
C GLU A 23 10.06 30.47 20.99
N LEU A 24 9.04 29.63 20.74
CA LEU A 24 8.14 29.20 21.79
C LEU A 24 8.68 27.94 22.44
N ASP A 25 9.42 28.12 23.51
CA ASP A 25 9.73 27.10 24.53
C ASP A 25 8.51 26.73 25.39
N SER A 26 7.28 27.03 24.96
CA SER A 26 6.07 26.76 25.72
C SER A 26 5.25 25.62 25.11
N VAL A 27 5.20 24.55 25.85
CA VAL A 27 4.23 23.46 25.69
C VAL A 27 2.80 24.06 25.74
N PRO A 28 1.86 23.68 24.83
CA PRO A 28 0.51 24.24 24.84
C PRO A 28 -0.16 24.15 26.21
N PRO A 29 -0.89 25.18 26.65
CA PRO A 29 -1.53 25.23 27.98
C PRO A 29 -2.48 24.04 28.27
N PHE A 30 -3.10 23.50 27.24
CA PHE A 30 -3.94 22.30 27.33
C PHE A 30 -3.13 21.06 27.72
N TYR A 31 -1.94 20.88 27.17
CA TYR A 31 -1.03 19.77 27.48
C TYR A 31 -0.55 19.82 28.93
N LEU A 32 -0.21 21.01 29.43
CA LEU A 32 0.17 21.20 30.84
C LEU A 32 -0.99 20.83 31.77
N LYS A 33 -2.22 21.23 31.46
CA LYS A 33 -3.41 20.84 32.22
C LYS A 33 -3.67 19.34 32.19
N LEU A 34 -3.46 18.68 31.04
CA LEU A 34 -3.62 17.23 30.91
C LEU A 34 -2.53 16.48 31.70
N LYS A 35 -1.29 16.98 31.66
CA LYS A 35 -0.17 16.49 32.47
C LYS A 35 -0.47 16.62 33.96
N ASP A 36 -0.91 17.79 34.41
CA ASP A 36 -1.27 18.04 35.81
C ASP A 36 -2.44 17.18 36.30
N TYR A 37 -3.42 16.92 35.43
CA TYR A 37 -4.52 15.99 35.74
C TYR A 37 -4.04 14.53 35.79
N ALA A 38 -3.18 14.11 34.88
CA ALA A 38 -2.61 12.77 34.83
C ALA A 38 -1.70 12.48 36.03
N VAL A 39 -0.97 13.48 36.52
CA VAL A 39 -0.05 13.34 37.65
C VAL A 39 -0.75 13.28 39.02
N LYS A 40 -1.99 13.78 39.11
CA LYS A 40 -2.74 13.85 40.39
C LYS A 40 -3.19 12.49 40.95
N ARG A 41 -3.22 11.43 40.15
CA ARG A 41 -3.59 10.08 40.63
C ARG A 41 -2.50 9.08 40.27
N LYS A 42 -2.13 8.21 41.20
CA LYS A 42 -1.08 7.21 41.01
C LYS A 42 -1.30 6.27 39.82
N SER A 43 -2.56 5.92 39.54
CA SER A 43 -2.95 5.10 38.38
C SER A 43 -2.82 5.85 37.04
N THR A 44 -3.25 7.11 36.98
CA THR A 44 -3.12 7.95 35.78
C THR A 44 -1.66 8.40 35.56
N PHE A 45 -0.88 8.56 36.63
CA PHE A 45 0.55 8.85 36.54
C PHE A 45 1.35 7.67 35.98
N LEU A 46 1.04 6.43 36.38
CA LEU A 46 1.65 5.23 35.81
C LEU A 46 1.31 5.07 34.31
N ILE A 47 0.05 5.34 33.94
CA ILE A 47 -0.38 5.38 32.54
C ILE A 47 0.37 6.48 31.80
N TYR A 48 0.49 7.68 32.36
CA TYR A 48 1.25 8.79 31.80
C TYR A 48 2.73 8.44 31.60
N GLN A 49 3.42 7.91 32.61
CA GLN A 49 4.82 7.49 32.48
C GLN A 49 5.03 6.37 31.44
N SER A 50 4.07 5.43 31.35
CA SER A 50 4.17 4.32 30.40
C SER A 50 4.08 4.77 28.94
N ILE A 51 3.53 5.94 28.73
CA ILE A 51 3.14 6.47 27.45
C ILE A 51 4.09 7.60 27.00
N PHE A 52 4.70 8.33 27.94
CA PHE A 52 5.49 9.55 27.67
C PHE A 52 7.01 9.38 27.68
N ASN A 53 7.56 8.20 27.96
CA ASN A 53 8.99 7.97 27.76
C ASN A 53 9.30 7.80 26.27
N THR A 54 9.37 8.90 25.55
CA THR A 54 9.83 8.94 24.17
C THR A 54 11.34 8.82 24.12
N PRO A 55 11.89 7.80 23.46
CA PRO A 55 13.31 7.79 23.13
C PRO A 55 13.64 9.03 22.29
N LYS A 56 14.75 9.70 22.57
CA LYS A 56 15.26 10.79 21.74
C LYS A 56 15.34 10.31 20.29
N ALA A 57 14.86 11.11 19.33
CA ALA A 57 15.05 10.82 17.93
C ALA A 57 16.55 10.78 17.64
N ALA A 58 17.06 9.61 17.30
CA ALA A 58 18.41 9.48 16.80
C ALA A 58 18.51 10.11 15.40
N ASP A 59 19.60 10.81 15.13
CA ASP A 59 19.89 11.32 13.79
C ASP A 59 20.00 10.16 12.79
N LEU A 60 19.60 10.44 11.54
CA LEU A 60 19.63 9.50 10.42
C LEU A 60 21.04 8.98 10.18
N GLN A 61 21.40 7.86 10.78
CA GLN A 61 22.60 7.11 10.42
C GLN A 61 22.25 6.07 9.36
N ARG A 62 23.19 5.82 8.45
CA ARG A 62 23.05 4.73 7.48
C ARG A 62 22.82 3.42 8.22
N LEU A 63 21.80 2.68 7.82
CA LEU A 63 21.39 1.44 8.46
C LEU A 63 22.37 0.28 8.19
N VAL A 64 23.26 0.43 7.19
CA VAL A 64 24.38 -0.49 6.94
C VAL A 64 25.69 0.20 7.28
N GLU A 65 26.37 -0.31 8.30
CA GLU A 65 27.66 0.19 8.78
C GLU A 65 28.79 -0.78 8.38
N TYR A 66 29.86 -0.25 7.83
CA TYR A 66 31.03 -1.04 7.43
C TYR A 66 32.25 -0.70 8.31
N LYS A 67 32.84 -1.74 8.91
CA LYS A 67 34.12 -1.65 9.64
C LYS A 67 35.16 -2.42 8.83
N GLY A 68 35.66 -1.82 7.77
CA GLY A 68 36.59 -2.41 6.82
C GLY A 68 36.14 -2.27 5.36
N LYS A 69 36.63 -3.15 4.49
CA LYS A 69 36.23 -3.20 3.07
C LYS A 69 34.73 -3.48 2.95
N LYS A 70 34.09 -2.89 1.94
CA LYS A 70 32.67 -3.07 1.70
C LYS A 70 32.36 -4.32 0.86
N ASN A 71 33.23 -4.63 -0.10
CA ASN A 71 33.01 -5.66 -1.10
C ASN A 71 34.13 -6.69 -1.12
N GLY A 72 33.82 -7.92 -1.52
CA GLY A 72 34.79 -8.98 -1.82
C GLY A 72 35.32 -9.75 -0.61
N LEU A 73 34.75 -9.58 0.59
CA LEU A 73 35.09 -10.39 1.76
C LEU A 73 34.14 -11.59 1.88
N VAL A 74 34.66 -12.77 2.19
CA VAL A 74 33.84 -13.96 2.43
C VAL A 74 33.06 -13.81 3.75
N ILE A 75 31.75 -13.98 3.69
CA ILE A 75 30.88 -13.94 4.87
C ILE A 75 31.11 -15.19 5.72
N ARG A 76 31.74 -15.02 6.87
CA ARG A 76 32.11 -16.11 7.79
C ARG A 76 30.97 -16.46 8.75
N ASN A 77 30.35 -15.45 9.38
CA ASN A 77 29.26 -15.62 10.32
C ASN A 77 28.18 -14.56 10.10
N ILE A 78 26.92 -14.95 10.33
CA ILE A 78 25.76 -14.04 10.36
C ILE A 78 25.12 -14.20 11.72
N THR A 79 25.14 -13.14 12.53
CA THR A 79 24.51 -13.10 13.86
C THR A 79 23.31 -12.19 13.81
N ILE A 80 22.14 -12.68 14.21
CA ILE A 80 20.88 -11.94 14.20
C ILE A 80 20.41 -11.78 15.64
N ASN A 81 20.20 -10.54 16.08
CA ASN A 81 19.68 -10.20 17.39
C ASN A 81 18.33 -9.50 17.22
N THR A 82 17.28 -10.14 17.68
CA THR A 82 15.93 -9.58 17.64
C THR A 82 15.53 -9.04 19.01
N ARG A 83 14.85 -7.89 19.03
CA ARG A 83 14.40 -7.23 20.27
C ARG A 83 12.91 -6.95 20.24
N ASP A 84 12.33 -6.93 21.44
CA ASP A 84 10.93 -6.65 21.65
C ASP A 84 10.55 -5.21 21.21
N PRO A 85 9.27 -4.96 20.87
CA PRO A 85 8.82 -3.66 20.39
C PRO A 85 8.97 -2.53 21.42
N PHE A 86 8.85 -2.83 22.70
CA PHE A 86 8.83 -1.83 23.77
C PHE A 86 10.10 -1.88 24.62
N GLY A 87 10.63 -0.69 24.96
CA GLY A 87 11.67 -0.51 25.98
C GLY A 87 13.11 -0.65 25.52
N SER A 88 13.41 -1.16 24.32
CA SER A 88 14.77 -1.29 23.79
C SER A 88 15.06 -0.29 22.68
N ILE A 89 16.28 0.28 22.67
CA ILE A 89 16.82 1.07 21.57
C ILE A 89 17.97 0.26 20.97
N LEU A 90 18.17 0.30 19.63
CA LEU A 90 19.23 -0.50 18.99
C LEU A 90 20.64 -0.10 19.45
N GLU A 91 20.83 1.16 19.82
CA GLU A 91 22.12 1.71 20.24
C GLU A 91 22.43 1.49 21.74
N ASP A 92 21.40 1.20 22.56
CA ASP A 92 21.55 1.01 24.00
C ASP A 92 21.07 -0.39 24.42
N SER A 93 22.03 -1.23 24.83
CA SER A 93 21.76 -2.60 25.29
C SER A 93 21.01 -2.68 26.62
N LEU A 94 20.84 -1.56 27.33
CA LEU A 94 20.33 -1.51 28.70
C LEU A 94 18.95 -0.89 28.86
N THR A 95 18.26 -0.54 27.76
CA THR A 95 16.89 0.02 27.85
C THR A 95 15.87 -1.07 28.12
N TYR A 96 15.26 -1.03 29.32
CA TYR A 96 14.20 -1.95 29.72
C TYR A 96 12.81 -1.32 29.54
N ALA A 97 11.81 -2.18 29.37
CA ALA A 97 10.42 -1.75 29.45
C ALA A 97 10.11 -1.18 30.84
N HIS A 98 9.86 0.13 30.92
CA HIS A 98 9.72 0.83 32.20
C HIS A 98 8.30 0.73 32.76
N SER A 99 7.29 0.49 31.93
CA SER A 99 5.90 0.47 32.36
C SER A 99 5.28 -0.92 32.35
N MET A 100 4.25 -1.11 33.18
CA MET A 100 3.48 -2.35 33.23
C MET A 100 2.85 -2.68 31.86
N ILE A 101 2.34 -1.66 31.14
CA ILE A 101 1.75 -1.85 29.80
C ILE A 101 2.78 -2.32 28.79
N GLN A 102 3.98 -1.74 28.78
CA GLN A 102 5.08 -2.16 27.90
C GLN A 102 5.54 -3.59 28.20
N LYS A 103 5.66 -3.94 29.49
CA LYS A 103 6.00 -5.30 29.92
C LYS A 103 4.94 -6.31 29.48
N THR A 104 3.66 -6.01 29.72
CA THR A 104 2.54 -6.85 29.28
C THR A 104 2.50 -6.97 27.75
N GLY A 105 2.74 -5.87 27.03
CA GLY A 105 2.87 -5.89 25.58
C GLY A 105 3.99 -6.84 25.12
N ASN A 106 5.19 -6.75 25.69
CA ASN A 106 6.29 -7.65 25.33
C ASN A 106 5.99 -9.13 25.68
N VAL A 107 5.26 -9.40 26.75
CA VAL A 107 4.85 -10.77 27.12
C VAL A 107 3.84 -11.35 26.11
N LEU A 108 2.95 -10.52 25.60
CA LEU A 108 1.95 -10.93 24.61
C LEU A 108 2.52 -10.96 23.18
N HIS A 109 3.66 -10.30 22.94
CA HIS A 109 4.32 -10.27 21.64
C HIS A 109 5.21 -11.52 21.45
N HIS A 110 5.11 -12.13 20.28
CA HIS A 110 6.03 -13.17 19.86
C HIS A 110 7.20 -12.53 19.10
N ARG A 111 8.36 -12.49 19.74
CA ARG A 111 9.58 -11.95 19.13
C ARG A 111 9.87 -12.63 17.79
N THR A 112 10.27 -11.83 16.80
CA THR A 112 10.64 -12.34 15.48
C THR A 112 11.77 -13.36 15.59
N ARG A 113 11.58 -14.52 15.01
CA ARG A 113 12.59 -15.58 14.95
C ARG A 113 13.70 -15.19 13.98
N GLU A 114 14.94 -15.52 14.30
CA GLU A 114 16.10 -15.27 13.44
C GLU A 114 15.88 -15.81 12.01
N LYS A 115 15.26 -16.98 11.88
CA LYS A 115 14.96 -17.60 10.60
C LYS A 115 14.02 -16.76 9.74
N ALA A 116 13.08 -16.03 10.33
CA ALA A 116 12.17 -15.14 9.59
C ALA A 116 12.94 -13.97 8.96
N ILE A 117 13.97 -13.46 9.64
CA ILE A 117 14.85 -12.42 9.11
C ILE A 117 15.80 -13.01 8.06
N GLN A 118 16.44 -14.15 8.36
CA GLN A 118 17.30 -14.84 7.40
C GLN A 118 16.64 -15.08 6.05
N ASN A 119 15.36 -15.46 6.05
CA ASN A 119 14.60 -15.72 4.83
C ASN A 119 14.40 -14.47 3.95
N LEU A 120 14.69 -13.26 4.46
CA LEU A 120 14.59 -12.00 3.72
C LEU A 120 15.95 -11.46 3.26
N LEU A 121 17.05 -12.11 3.62
CA LEU A 121 18.39 -11.71 3.20
C LEU A 121 18.70 -12.24 1.81
N LEU A 122 19.38 -11.41 1.00
CA LEU A 122 19.86 -11.77 -0.34
C LEU A 122 21.27 -12.40 -0.30
N PHE A 123 21.82 -12.64 0.88
CA PHE A 123 23.14 -13.24 1.09
C PHE A 123 23.08 -14.33 2.17
N THR A 124 24.03 -15.25 2.09
CA THR A 124 24.19 -16.37 3.02
C THR A 124 25.64 -16.52 3.47
N HIS A 125 25.88 -17.45 4.39
CA HIS A 125 27.24 -17.85 4.78
C HIS A 125 28.01 -18.36 3.56
N GLY A 126 29.25 -17.91 3.39
CA GLY A 126 30.13 -18.26 2.29
C GLY A 126 30.03 -17.33 1.06
N ASP A 127 29.02 -16.48 0.98
CA ASP A 127 28.92 -15.48 -0.09
C ASP A 127 29.95 -14.36 0.12
N LEU A 128 30.23 -13.63 -0.95
CA LEU A 128 31.06 -12.43 -0.89
C LEU A 128 30.23 -11.22 -0.44
N THR A 129 30.80 -10.38 0.41
CA THR A 129 30.17 -9.10 0.75
C THR A 129 30.01 -8.25 -0.50
N ASN A 130 28.82 -7.67 -0.66
CA ASN A 130 28.49 -6.74 -1.73
C ASN A 130 27.58 -5.65 -1.16
N GLU A 131 28.00 -4.39 -1.30
CA GLU A 131 27.27 -3.25 -0.73
C GLU A 131 25.84 -3.17 -1.23
N LEU A 132 25.57 -3.46 -2.51
CA LEU A 132 24.23 -3.42 -3.10
C LEU A 132 23.33 -4.51 -2.53
N VAL A 133 23.85 -5.73 -2.39
CA VAL A 133 23.14 -6.87 -1.82
C VAL A 133 22.79 -6.61 -0.34
N MET A 134 23.70 -5.97 0.41
CA MET A 134 23.45 -5.60 1.80
C MET A 134 22.37 -4.53 1.93
N GLN A 135 22.41 -3.49 1.10
CA GLN A 135 21.42 -2.42 1.08
C GLN A 135 20.02 -2.93 0.68
N GLU A 136 19.95 -3.80 -0.35
CA GLU A 136 18.67 -4.40 -0.76
C GLU A 136 18.13 -5.37 0.32
N SER A 137 18.98 -6.14 0.98
CA SER A 137 18.57 -6.99 2.09
C SER A 137 18.02 -6.17 3.26
N GLU A 138 18.68 -5.06 3.58
CA GLU A 138 18.23 -4.11 4.59
C GLU A 138 16.83 -3.58 4.25
N ARG A 139 16.60 -3.15 3.01
CA ARG A 139 15.31 -2.69 2.52
C ARG A 139 14.23 -3.78 2.62
N LEU A 140 14.53 -5.01 2.21
CA LEU A 140 13.59 -6.14 2.27
C LEU A 140 13.16 -6.46 3.71
N VAL A 141 14.09 -6.46 4.65
CA VAL A 141 13.79 -6.69 6.08
C VAL A 141 12.95 -5.53 6.64
N ARG A 142 13.29 -4.27 6.35
CA ARG A 142 12.51 -3.10 6.79
C ARG A 142 11.09 -3.13 6.24
N ASN A 143 10.91 -3.49 4.98
CA ASN A 143 9.60 -3.55 4.32
C ASN A 143 8.76 -4.78 4.69
N SER A 144 9.24 -5.65 5.57
CA SER A 144 8.49 -6.82 6.04
C SER A 144 7.20 -6.47 6.81
N GLY A 145 7.12 -5.25 7.35
CA GLY A 145 5.99 -4.74 8.12
C GLY A 145 5.97 -5.18 9.59
N TYR A 146 6.84 -6.09 10.02
CA TYR A 146 6.96 -6.51 11.41
C TYR A 146 8.27 -6.07 12.08
N ILE A 147 9.25 -5.59 11.31
CA ILE A 147 10.48 -4.98 11.82
C ILE A 147 10.35 -3.47 11.78
N ARG A 148 10.62 -2.85 12.90
CA ARG A 148 10.58 -1.40 13.08
C ARG A 148 11.91 -0.74 12.80
N ASP A 149 12.93 -1.18 13.52
CA ASP A 149 14.28 -0.65 13.39
C ASP A 149 15.23 -1.79 13.04
N LEU A 150 16.17 -1.50 12.17
CA LEU A 150 17.15 -2.46 11.69
C LEU A 150 18.52 -1.78 11.56
N LYS A 151 19.57 -2.50 11.95
CA LYS A 151 20.96 -2.11 11.68
C LYS A 151 21.75 -3.32 11.24
N ILE A 152 22.39 -3.24 10.09
CA ILE A 152 23.35 -4.24 9.60
C ILE A 152 24.76 -3.69 9.81
N THR A 153 25.62 -4.45 10.48
CA THR A 153 27.03 -4.10 10.69
C THR A 153 27.90 -5.18 10.06
N VAL A 154 28.73 -4.79 9.10
CA VAL A 154 29.72 -5.64 8.45
C VAL A 154 31.07 -5.38 9.10
N VAL A 155 31.65 -6.37 9.76
CA VAL A 155 32.93 -6.26 10.47
C VAL A 155 33.97 -7.11 9.76
N GLN A 156 34.97 -6.49 9.15
CA GLN A 156 36.11 -7.20 8.61
C GLN A 156 36.90 -7.85 9.72
N VAL A 157 37.16 -9.15 9.62
CA VAL A 157 37.88 -9.94 10.66
C VAL A 157 39.31 -10.16 10.28
N ASN A 158 39.58 -10.43 8.99
CA ASN A 158 40.89 -10.56 8.38
C ASN A 158 40.88 -10.00 6.95
N GLU A 159 41.96 -10.23 6.16
CA GLU A 159 42.08 -9.65 4.82
C GLU A 159 40.96 -10.09 3.88
N ASP A 160 40.44 -11.32 4.04
CA ASP A 160 39.54 -11.96 3.09
C ASP A 160 38.14 -12.28 3.67
N SER A 161 37.89 -12.00 4.95
CA SER A 161 36.61 -12.40 5.56
C SER A 161 35.98 -11.34 6.46
N ALA A 162 34.66 -11.41 6.60
CA ALA A 162 33.85 -10.56 7.45
C ALA A 162 32.78 -11.34 8.22
N ASP A 163 32.46 -10.84 9.40
CA ASP A 163 31.27 -11.24 10.17
C ASP A 163 30.18 -10.18 9.99
N ILE A 164 28.94 -10.64 9.86
CA ILE A 164 27.77 -9.75 9.72
C ILE A 164 26.93 -9.86 10.97
N ARG A 165 26.64 -8.71 11.55
CA ARG A 165 25.72 -8.57 12.68
C ARG A 165 24.49 -7.80 12.25
N ILE A 166 23.30 -8.36 12.52
CA ILE A 166 22.00 -7.79 12.23
C ILE A 166 21.27 -7.60 13.55
N ASP A 167 21.10 -6.35 13.95
CA ASP A 167 20.32 -5.98 15.12
C ASP A 167 18.97 -5.45 14.67
N THR A 168 17.87 -6.03 15.16
CA THR A 168 16.50 -5.63 14.80
C THR A 168 15.67 -5.35 16.05
N ARG A 169 14.65 -4.53 15.87
CA ARG A 169 13.59 -4.32 16.84
C ARG A 169 12.24 -4.48 16.16
N ASP A 170 11.36 -5.25 16.78
CA ASP A 170 10.05 -5.55 16.25
C ASP A 170 9.10 -4.36 16.35
N HIS A 171 8.07 -4.35 15.49
CA HIS A 171 6.82 -3.65 15.71
C HIS A 171 5.90 -4.45 16.63
N TRP A 172 4.92 -3.80 17.24
CA TRP A 172 3.73 -4.48 17.73
C TRP A 172 2.88 -4.89 16.54
N THR A 173 2.76 -6.19 16.30
CA THR A 173 2.30 -6.75 15.02
C THR A 173 0.80 -7.03 14.95
N PHE A 174 0.11 -7.06 16.10
CA PHE A 174 -1.33 -7.26 16.14
C PHE A 174 -2.09 -5.96 15.91
N LYS A 175 -2.97 -5.94 14.91
CA LYS A 175 -3.82 -4.81 14.56
C LYS A 175 -5.29 -5.23 14.57
N THR A 176 -6.13 -4.42 15.18
CA THR A 176 -7.59 -4.59 15.13
C THR A 176 -8.27 -3.30 14.71
N SER A 177 -9.34 -3.41 13.94
CA SER A 177 -10.18 -2.28 13.52
C SER A 177 -11.62 -2.71 13.37
N GLY A 178 -12.55 -1.77 13.49
CA GLY A 178 -13.96 -2.04 13.34
C GLY A 178 -14.74 -0.83 12.86
N SER A 179 -15.91 -1.08 12.29
CA SER A 179 -16.88 -0.05 11.92
C SER A 179 -18.28 -0.51 12.28
N PHE A 180 -19.11 0.44 12.67
CA PHE A 180 -20.48 0.20 13.13
C PHE A 180 -21.42 1.15 12.43
N THR A 181 -22.46 0.60 11.85
CA THR A 181 -23.63 1.34 11.35
C THR A 181 -24.90 0.66 11.84
N SER A 182 -26.06 1.26 11.64
CA SER A 182 -27.35 0.65 12.00
C SER A 182 -27.61 -0.71 11.32
N GLU A 183 -26.97 -0.94 10.18
CA GLU A 183 -27.22 -2.10 9.31
C GLU A 183 -26.00 -3.02 9.17
N LYS A 184 -24.82 -2.56 9.58
CA LYS A 184 -23.56 -3.26 9.34
C LYS A 184 -22.59 -3.10 10.48
N VAL A 185 -22.06 -4.21 10.96
CA VAL A 185 -20.93 -4.26 11.89
C VAL A 185 -19.78 -4.99 11.21
N THR A 186 -18.64 -4.36 11.13
CA THR A 186 -17.42 -4.99 10.58
C THR A 186 -16.34 -4.98 11.64
N TRP A 187 -15.73 -6.11 11.84
CA TRP A 187 -14.54 -6.27 12.66
C TRP A 187 -13.43 -6.94 11.86
N ARG A 188 -12.23 -6.34 11.90
CA ARG A 188 -11.03 -6.85 11.23
C ARG A 188 -9.92 -6.99 12.25
N PHE A 189 -9.20 -8.10 12.20
CA PHE A 189 -7.91 -8.24 12.85
C PHE A 189 -6.84 -8.68 11.84
N THR A 190 -5.62 -8.26 12.08
CA THR A 190 -4.45 -8.67 11.31
C THR A 190 -3.28 -8.86 12.26
N GLU A 191 -2.66 -10.03 12.20
CA GLU A 191 -1.38 -10.31 12.82
C GLU A 191 -0.31 -10.35 11.71
N TYR A 192 0.72 -9.52 11.82
CA TYR A 192 1.76 -9.40 10.80
C TYR A 192 2.93 -10.35 11.01
N ASN A 193 3.04 -10.97 12.19
CA ASN A 193 4.16 -11.84 12.57
C ASN A 193 3.70 -13.01 13.44
N LEU A 194 2.79 -13.80 12.91
CA LEU A 194 2.19 -14.92 13.65
C LEU A 194 3.26 -15.85 14.24
N PHE A 195 3.26 -15.97 15.56
CA PHE A 195 4.23 -16.77 16.34
C PHE A 195 5.71 -16.43 16.08
N GLY A 196 6.01 -15.20 15.65
CA GLY A 196 7.37 -14.76 15.34
C GLY A 196 7.94 -15.31 14.02
N MET A 197 7.13 -15.95 13.20
CA MET A 197 7.55 -16.60 11.95
C MET A 197 7.58 -15.65 10.74
N GLY A 198 7.16 -14.40 10.90
CA GLY A 198 6.97 -13.46 9.78
C GLY A 198 5.73 -13.76 8.94
N HIS A 199 4.86 -14.68 9.37
CA HIS A 199 3.63 -15.01 8.67
C HIS A 199 2.53 -14.02 9.01
N ARG A 200 1.72 -13.66 8.00
CA ARG A 200 0.60 -12.73 8.18
C ARG A 200 -0.73 -13.45 8.15
N LEU A 201 -1.53 -13.24 9.18
CA LEU A 201 -2.92 -13.71 9.24
C LEU A 201 -3.86 -12.49 9.28
N SER A 202 -4.78 -12.41 8.34
CA SER A 202 -5.81 -11.36 8.30
C SER A 202 -7.19 -11.99 8.26
N ASN A 203 -8.11 -11.49 9.08
CA ASN A 203 -9.50 -11.89 9.07
C ASN A 203 -10.40 -10.67 9.17
N THR A 204 -11.48 -10.66 8.43
CA THR A 204 -12.54 -9.66 8.50
C THR A 204 -13.86 -10.38 8.63
N THR A 205 -14.58 -10.09 9.70
CA THR A 205 -15.94 -10.56 9.92
C THR A 205 -16.88 -9.37 9.79
N THR A 206 -17.91 -9.51 8.98
CA THR A 206 -18.93 -8.49 8.77
C THR A 206 -20.29 -9.10 9.05
N TRP A 207 -21.07 -8.45 9.88
CA TRP A 207 -22.48 -8.78 10.10
C TRP A 207 -23.32 -7.73 9.40
N ASN A 208 -24.14 -8.18 8.46
CA ASN A 208 -25.10 -7.33 7.76
C ASN A 208 -26.53 -7.68 8.20
N LYS A 209 -27.35 -6.65 8.36
CA LYS A 209 -28.79 -6.79 8.61
C LYS A 209 -29.52 -6.15 7.45
N LYS A 210 -30.21 -6.95 6.65
CA LYS A 210 -31.19 -6.43 5.70
C LYS A 210 -32.54 -6.23 6.41
N LEU A 211 -33.36 -5.35 5.87
CA LEU A 211 -34.70 -5.11 6.41
C LEU A 211 -35.47 -6.44 6.47
N ASN A 212 -35.98 -6.79 7.66
CA ASN A 212 -36.71 -8.05 7.93
C ASN A 212 -35.90 -9.36 7.80
N GLU A 213 -34.57 -9.30 7.77
CA GLU A 213 -33.71 -10.49 7.80
C GLU A 213 -32.84 -10.53 9.07
N PRO A 214 -32.50 -11.74 9.57
CA PRO A 214 -31.55 -11.86 10.67
C PRO A 214 -30.14 -11.40 10.26
N TRP A 215 -29.32 -11.04 11.24
CA TRP A 215 -27.91 -10.75 11.02
C TRP A 215 -27.19 -11.94 10.40
N LYS A 216 -26.59 -11.75 9.23
CA LYS A 216 -25.80 -12.78 8.54
C LYS A 216 -24.31 -12.45 8.65
N PRO A 217 -23.48 -13.37 9.13
CA PRO A 217 -22.03 -13.17 9.15
C PRO A 217 -21.44 -13.40 7.77
N TYR A 218 -20.55 -12.51 7.35
CA TYR A 218 -19.67 -12.64 6.20
C TYR A 218 -18.24 -12.75 6.70
N LEU A 219 -17.50 -13.69 6.19
CA LEU A 219 -16.15 -14.00 6.62
C LEU A 219 -15.18 -13.90 5.44
N LYS A 220 -14.13 -13.11 5.58
CA LYS A 220 -13.08 -12.96 4.58
C LYS A 220 -11.73 -12.95 5.26
N GLY A 221 -10.78 -13.70 4.72
CA GLY A 221 -9.43 -13.68 5.29
C GLY A 221 -8.36 -14.21 4.35
N SER A 222 -7.12 -14.07 4.84
CA SER A 222 -5.93 -14.59 4.16
C SER A 222 -4.88 -15.01 5.17
N TYR A 223 -4.13 -16.03 4.81
CA TYR A 223 -2.91 -16.46 5.49
C TYR A 223 -1.75 -16.43 4.51
N GLN A 224 -0.75 -15.60 4.81
CA GLN A 224 0.41 -15.38 3.95
C GLN A 224 1.68 -15.90 4.62
N ILE A 225 2.47 -16.63 3.86
CA ILE A 225 3.80 -17.12 4.23
C ILE A 225 4.79 -16.44 3.29
N PRO A 226 5.51 -15.39 3.72
CA PRO A 226 6.50 -14.72 2.88
C PRO A 226 7.79 -15.53 2.84
N SER A 227 8.47 -15.47 1.71
CA SER A 227 9.83 -16.03 1.50
C SER A 227 10.02 -17.44 2.10
N ILE A 228 9.27 -18.41 1.59
CA ILE A 228 9.36 -19.81 2.05
C ILE A 228 10.81 -20.30 1.95
N ALA A 229 11.38 -20.65 3.09
CA ALA A 229 12.76 -21.14 3.22
C ALA A 229 13.83 -20.25 2.57
N GLY A 230 13.61 -18.91 2.51
CA GLY A 230 14.56 -17.98 1.93
C GLY A 230 14.55 -17.91 0.40
N SER A 231 13.59 -18.57 -0.26
CA SER A 231 13.47 -18.60 -1.73
C SER A 231 12.80 -17.36 -2.33
N PHE A 232 12.29 -16.45 -1.50
CA PHE A 232 11.41 -15.33 -1.89
C PHE A 232 10.10 -15.76 -2.56
N VAL A 233 9.77 -17.05 -2.49
CA VAL A 233 8.46 -17.55 -2.88
C VAL A 233 7.48 -17.29 -1.75
N ASN A 234 6.44 -16.53 -2.03
CA ASN A 234 5.36 -16.24 -1.10
C ASN A 234 4.19 -17.19 -1.37
N SER A 235 3.53 -17.66 -0.33
CA SER A 235 2.26 -18.38 -0.44
C SER A 235 1.15 -17.57 0.23
N ASN A 236 -0.02 -17.55 -0.38
CA ASN A 236 -1.19 -16.85 0.12
C ASN A 236 -2.42 -17.76 0.00
N LEU A 237 -2.99 -18.14 1.13
CA LEU A 237 -4.27 -18.84 1.21
C LEU A 237 -5.37 -17.81 1.41
N LEU A 238 -6.39 -17.84 0.58
CA LEU A 238 -7.51 -16.90 0.56
C LEU A 238 -8.82 -17.63 0.83
N TYR A 239 -9.73 -16.97 1.54
CA TYR A 239 -11.10 -17.42 1.67
C TYR A 239 -12.07 -16.25 1.82
N ARG A 240 -13.28 -16.42 1.25
CA ARG A 240 -14.41 -15.49 1.36
C ARG A 240 -15.71 -16.28 1.41
N PHE A 241 -16.54 -15.99 2.40
CA PHE A 241 -17.88 -16.53 2.56
C PHE A 241 -18.84 -15.37 2.83
N GLU A 242 -19.58 -14.94 1.81
CA GLU A 242 -20.49 -13.79 1.85
C GLU A 242 -21.89 -14.22 1.38
N GLY A 243 -22.73 -14.66 2.32
CA GLY A 243 -24.05 -15.20 1.98
C GLY A 243 -23.93 -16.47 1.14
N ASP A 244 -24.41 -16.41 -0.11
CA ASP A 244 -24.32 -17.51 -1.07
C ASP A 244 -22.99 -17.53 -1.83
N ASN A 245 -22.18 -16.46 -1.71
CA ASN A 245 -20.90 -16.36 -2.40
C ASN A 245 -19.81 -17.07 -1.59
N ARG A 246 -19.05 -17.92 -2.25
CA ARG A 246 -17.93 -18.67 -1.69
C ARG A 246 -16.73 -18.58 -2.60
N GLU A 247 -15.61 -18.23 -2.03
CA GLU A 247 -14.34 -18.16 -2.75
C GLU A 247 -13.23 -18.66 -1.84
N TRP A 248 -12.39 -19.54 -2.32
CA TRP A 248 -11.20 -19.98 -1.61
C TRP A 248 -10.14 -20.44 -2.60
N GLY A 249 -8.88 -20.27 -2.24
CA GLY A 249 -7.80 -20.62 -3.12
C GLY A 249 -6.43 -20.43 -2.53
N ILE A 250 -5.45 -20.77 -3.34
CA ILE A 250 -4.02 -20.61 -3.04
C ILE A 250 -3.35 -19.85 -4.17
N GLU A 251 -2.46 -18.97 -3.79
CA GLU A 251 -1.54 -18.29 -4.69
C GLU A 251 -0.11 -18.51 -4.19
N ILE A 252 0.78 -18.90 -5.10
CA ILE A 252 2.22 -19.00 -4.88
C ILE A 252 2.88 -18.03 -5.85
N ASN A 253 3.66 -17.10 -5.35
CA ASN A 253 4.23 -16.04 -6.17
C ASN A 253 5.64 -15.65 -5.70
N ARG A 254 6.58 -15.61 -6.62
CA ARG A 254 7.92 -15.04 -6.45
C ARG A 254 8.03 -13.82 -7.36
N PRO A 255 7.82 -12.60 -6.85
CA PRO A 255 7.99 -11.38 -7.65
C PRO A 255 9.47 -11.11 -7.94
N PHE A 256 9.76 -10.12 -8.76
CA PHE A 256 11.11 -9.53 -8.84
C PHE A 256 11.35 -8.70 -7.55
N VAL A 257 11.72 -9.36 -6.45
CA VAL A 257 11.81 -8.77 -5.10
C VAL A 257 12.82 -7.63 -4.98
N SER A 258 13.84 -7.68 -5.81
CA SER A 258 14.91 -6.69 -5.90
C SER A 258 15.20 -6.38 -7.36
N SER A 259 15.78 -5.20 -7.62
CA SER A 259 16.33 -4.89 -8.94
C SER A 259 17.43 -5.86 -9.39
N LEU A 260 17.97 -6.66 -8.49
CA LEU A 260 18.96 -7.70 -8.78
C LEU A 260 18.35 -9.07 -9.13
N SER A 261 17.04 -9.24 -8.97
CA SER A 261 16.35 -10.53 -9.22
C SER A 261 16.36 -10.90 -10.70
N GLU A 262 16.78 -12.12 -11.02
CA GLU A 262 16.81 -12.63 -12.40
C GLU A 262 15.51 -13.33 -12.80
N TRP A 263 14.88 -14.03 -11.88
CA TRP A 263 13.70 -14.83 -12.13
C TRP A 263 12.53 -14.41 -11.25
N ALA A 264 11.35 -14.44 -11.83
CA ALA A 264 10.07 -14.29 -11.14
C ALA A 264 9.07 -15.29 -11.71
N GLY A 265 8.01 -15.58 -10.97
CA GLY A 265 6.97 -16.49 -11.45
C GLY A 265 5.97 -16.80 -10.36
N GLY A 266 4.89 -17.46 -10.74
CA GLY A 266 3.87 -17.84 -9.78
C GLY A 266 2.80 -18.72 -10.38
N ALA A 267 1.97 -19.26 -9.50
CA ALA A 267 0.80 -20.04 -9.86
C ALA A 267 -0.34 -19.75 -8.87
N SER A 268 -1.56 -19.82 -9.35
CA SER A 268 -2.76 -19.65 -8.53
C SER A 268 -3.83 -20.66 -8.90
N ALA A 269 -4.60 -21.08 -7.91
CA ALA A 269 -5.79 -21.91 -8.10
C ALA A 269 -6.86 -21.43 -7.13
N MET A 270 -8.03 -21.04 -7.64
CA MET A 270 -9.14 -20.53 -6.85
C MET A 270 -10.44 -21.20 -7.30
N TYR A 271 -11.26 -21.59 -6.33
CA TYR A 271 -12.65 -21.97 -6.55
C TYR A 271 -13.54 -20.78 -6.22
N ARG A 272 -14.55 -20.57 -7.06
CA ARG A 272 -15.54 -19.49 -6.91
C ARG A 272 -16.95 -20.02 -7.10
N GLU A 273 -17.83 -19.60 -6.22
CA GLU A 273 -19.27 -19.74 -6.35
C GLU A 273 -19.87 -18.36 -6.09
N ILE A 274 -20.39 -17.73 -7.12
CA ILE A 274 -20.83 -16.34 -7.12
C ILE A 274 -22.27 -16.27 -7.57
N LYS A 275 -23.09 -15.58 -6.77
CA LYS A 275 -24.45 -15.19 -7.12
C LYS A 275 -24.50 -13.68 -7.16
N ASP A 276 -24.63 -13.13 -8.33
CA ASP A 276 -24.56 -11.70 -8.57
C ASP A 276 -25.51 -11.30 -9.73
N SER A 277 -25.51 -10.04 -10.07
CA SER A 277 -26.27 -9.51 -11.20
C SER A 277 -25.35 -8.69 -12.11
N LEU A 278 -25.31 -9.10 -13.38
CA LEU A 278 -24.60 -8.34 -14.40
C LEU A 278 -25.44 -7.13 -14.79
N ARG A 279 -24.84 -5.97 -14.79
CA ARG A 279 -25.48 -4.75 -15.29
C ARG A 279 -25.32 -4.70 -16.80
N LEU A 280 -26.44 -4.76 -17.51
CA LEU A 280 -26.47 -4.77 -19.00
C LEU A 280 -26.44 -3.37 -19.58
N ASP A 281 -27.13 -2.43 -18.92
CA ASP A 281 -27.20 -1.01 -19.25
C ASP A 281 -27.48 -0.18 -17.97
N ALA A 282 -27.74 1.11 -18.11
CA ALA A 282 -27.97 2.01 -16.98
C ALA A 282 -29.11 1.59 -16.04
N LEU A 283 -30.09 0.84 -16.51
CA LEU A 283 -31.33 0.53 -15.79
C LEU A 283 -31.59 -0.98 -15.64
N SER A 284 -30.96 -1.82 -16.46
CA SER A 284 -31.25 -3.26 -16.50
C SER A 284 -30.15 -4.10 -15.86
N TYR A 285 -30.59 -5.06 -15.05
CA TYR A 285 -29.72 -6.04 -14.38
C TYR A 285 -30.19 -7.45 -14.71
N ALA A 286 -29.25 -8.32 -14.99
CA ALA A 286 -29.54 -9.74 -15.21
C ALA A 286 -28.84 -10.59 -14.14
N PRO A 287 -29.59 -11.33 -13.33
CA PRO A 287 -29.01 -12.19 -12.31
C PRO A 287 -28.28 -13.37 -12.96
N TYR A 288 -27.19 -13.78 -12.35
CA TYR A 288 -26.47 -14.98 -12.71
C TYR A 288 -25.93 -15.71 -11.49
N THR A 289 -25.79 -17.02 -11.60
CA THR A 289 -25.08 -17.85 -10.62
C THR A 289 -23.98 -18.59 -11.36
N PHE A 290 -22.77 -18.40 -10.89
CA PHE A 290 -21.56 -19.00 -11.46
C PHE A 290 -20.89 -19.87 -10.43
N SER A 291 -20.44 -21.05 -10.80
CA SER A 291 -19.46 -21.82 -10.05
C SER A 291 -18.38 -22.34 -11.00
N GLY A 292 -17.14 -22.29 -10.53
CA GLY A 292 -16.01 -22.68 -11.36
C GLY A 292 -14.67 -22.53 -10.65
N THR A 293 -13.61 -22.76 -11.41
CA THR A 293 -12.23 -22.62 -10.94
C THR A 293 -11.50 -21.61 -11.82
N HIS A 294 -10.72 -20.75 -11.18
CA HIS A 294 -9.72 -19.92 -11.84
C HIS A 294 -8.33 -20.45 -11.53
N GLN A 295 -7.53 -20.69 -12.56
CA GLN A 295 -6.16 -21.16 -12.46
C GLN A 295 -5.26 -20.27 -13.28
N GLY A 296 -4.06 -20.02 -12.80
CA GLY A 296 -3.08 -19.21 -13.51
C GLY A 296 -1.67 -19.64 -13.19
N ALA A 297 -0.78 -19.45 -14.17
CA ALA A 297 0.66 -19.59 -13.98
C ALA A 297 1.40 -18.57 -14.83
N TRP A 298 2.54 -18.12 -14.35
CA TRP A 298 3.40 -17.22 -15.10
C TRP A 298 4.85 -17.42 -14.73
N ILE A 299 5.74 -17.05 -15.65
CA ILE A 299 7.17 -17.03 -15.44
C ILE A 299 7.77 -15.81 -16.13
N GLY A 300 8.77 -15.21 -15.50
CA GLY A 300 9.50 -14.06 -16.06
C GLY A 300 11.00 -14.16 -15.81
N LYS A 301 11.76 -13.64 -16.75
CA LYS A 301 13.21 -13.50 -16.64
C LYS A 301 13.63 -12.07 -16.91
N SER A 302 14.54 -11.56 -16.09
CA SER A 302 15.12 -10.24 -16.25
C SER A 302 16.60 -10.34 -16.62
N PHE A 303 17.04 -9.45 -17.50
CA PHE A 303 18.40 -9.37 -18.03
C PHE A 303 18.96 -7.98 -17.73
N PRO A 304 20.15 -7.85 -17.12
CA PRO A 304 20.78 -6.54 -16.94
C PRO A 304 21.10 -5.94 -18.31
N LEU A 305 20.75 -4.67 -18.53
CA LEU A 305 21.08 -3.94 -19.74
C LEU A 305 22.39 -3.16 -19.64
N GLN A 306 22.86 -2.94 -18.42
CA GLN A 306 24.12 -2.28 -18.13
C GLN A 306 24.93 -3.11 -17.15
N SER A 307 26.21 -3.19 -17.33
CA SER A 307 27.19 -3.76 -16.41
C SER A 307 27.90 -2.59 -15.71
N GLY A 308 27.72 -2.47 -14.40
CA GLY A 308 28.32 -1.41 -13.60
C GLY A 308 28.47 -1.82 -12.14
N GLU A 309 29.14 -1.00 -11.35
CA GLU A 309 29.37 -1.26 -9.92
C GLU A 309 28.31 -0.59 -9.02
N THR A 310 27.52 0.33 -9.56
CA THR A 310 26.49 1.06 -8.82
C THR A 310 25.12 0.38 -8.92
N LEU A 311 24.28 0.56 -7.90
CA LEU A 311 22.90 0.07 -7.89
C LEU A 311 22.11 0.63 -9.09
N GLU A 312 22.34 1.90 -9.42
CA GLU A 312 21.65 2.59 -10.50
C GLU A 312 21.94 1.96 -11.85
N GLU A 313 23.20 1.59 -12.13
CA GLU A 313 23.61 0.89 -13.35
C GLU A 313 23.04 -0.53 -13.40
N GLN A 314 23.12 -1.29 -12.31
CA GLN A 314 22.60 -2.67 -12.25
C GLN A 314 21.06 -2.74 -12.21
N SER A 315 20.38 -1.66 -11.86
CA SER A 315 18.91 -1.62 -11.74
C SER A 315 18.18 -1.54 -13.08
N THR A 316 18.88 -1.21 -14.19
CA THR A 316 18.28 -1.15 -15.53
C THR A 316 18.23 -2.53 -16.17
N ARG A 317 17.01 -3.05 -16.32
CA ARG A 317 16.80 -4.45 -16.75
C ARG A 317 15.79 -4.54 -17.89
N ALA A 318 16.04 -5.42 -18.84
CA ALA A 318 15.05 -5.92 -19.77
C ALA A 318 14.33 -7.11 -19.14
N ILE A 319 13.04 -7.22 -19.34
CA ILE A 319 12.22 -8.27 -18.74
C ILE A 319 11.37 -8.92 -19.84
N LEU A 320 11.34 -10.24 -19.84
CA LEU A 320 10.45 -11.07 -20.65
C LEU A 320 9.60 -11.90 -19.68
N ALA A 321 8.28 -11.90 -19.85
CA ALA A 321 7.40 -12.70 -19.03
C ALA A 321 6.28 -13.33 -19.86
N PHE A 322 5.95 -14.57 -19.51
CA PHE A 322 4.89 -15.36 -20.12
C PHE A 322 3.87 -15.71 -19.04
N GLY A 323 2.58 -15.59 -19.37
CA GLY A 323 1.46 -15.92 -18.48
C GLY A 323 0.39 -16.74 -19.18
N TYR A 324 -0.22 -17.64 -18.43
CA TYR A 324 -1.39 -18.40 -18.83
C TYR A 324 -2.42 -18.38 -17.71
N GLU A 325 -3.66 -18.07 -18.06
CA GLU A 325 -4.80 -18.07 -17.14
C GLU A 325 -5.95 -18.86 -17.76
N MET A 326 -6.64 -19.62 -16.92
CA MET A 326 -7.79 -20.43 -17.34
C MET A 326 -8.90 -20.27 -16.29
N GLU A 327 -10.09 -19.91 -16.76
CA GLU A 327 -11.31 -20.01 -15.98
C GLU A 327 -12.17 -21.16 -16.52
N SER A 328 -12.47 -22.11 -15.65
CA SER A 328 -13.27 -23.28 -16.00
C SER A 328 -14.60 -23.22 -15.27
N THR A 329 -15.69 -23.10 -16.04
CA THR A 329 -17.05 -23.05 -15.51
C THR A 329 -17.56 -24.46 -15.26
N LYS A 330 -17.95 -24.72 -14.00
CA LYS A 330 -18.65 -25.95 -13.62
C LYS A 330 -20.16 -25.81 -13.83
N SER A 331 -20.72 -24.66 -13.47
CA SER A 331 -22.12 -24.33 -13.71
C SER A 331 -22.29 -22.83 -13.92
N LEU A 332 -23.12 -22.48 -14.86
CA LEU A 332 -23.57 -21.12 -15.11
C LEU A 332 -25.08 -21.13 -15.32
N ASN A 333 -25.82 -20.50 -14.42
CA ASN A 333 -27.26 -20.36 -14.55
C ASN A 333 -27.60 -18.91 -14.86
N THR A 334 -27.94 -18.64 -16.11
CA THR A 334 -28.30 -17.32 -16.61
C THR A 334 -28.88 -17.44 -18.03
N ASN A 335 -29.31 -16.32 -18.64
CA ASN A 335 -29.70 -16.30 -20.06
C ASN A 335 -28.47 -16.31 -21.01
N PHE A 336 -28.67 -16.65 -22.27
CA PHE A 336 -27.58 -16.76 -23.26
C PHE A 336 -26.79 -15.46 -23.42
N THR A 337 -27.43 -14.32 -23.50
CA THR A 337 -26.78 -13.01 -23.67
C THR A 337 -25.85 -12.68 -22.52
N VAL A 338 -26.24 -13.05 -21.29
CA VAL A 338 -25.40 -12.85 -20.09
C VAL A 338 -24.24 -13.85 -20.08
N ALA A 339 -24.47 -15.10 -20.49
CA ALA A 339 -23.42 -16.11 -20.57
C ALA A 339 -22.29 -15.70 -21.52
N GLU A 340 -22.63 -15.13 -22.67
CA GLU A 340 -21.66 -14.58 -23.63
C GLU A 340 -20.87 -13.41 -23.03
N LYS A 341 -21.55 -12.47 -22.36
CA LYS A 341 -20.94 -11.29 -21.77
C LYS A 341 -20.05 -11.61 -20.55
N VAL A 342 -20.43 -12.57 -19.73
CA VAL A 342 -19.63 -13.04 -18.59
C VAL A 342 -18.36 -13.74 -19.04
N ARG A 343 -18.33 -14.22 -20.31
CA ARG A 343 -17.17 -14.92 -20.89
C ARG A 343 -16.61 -15.99 -19.95
N SER A 344 -17.51 -16.75 -19.36
CA SER A 344 -17.14 -17.87 -18.51
C SER A 344 -16.43 -18.97 -19.30
N SER A 345 -15.51 -19.70 -18.70
CA SER A 345 -14.66 -20.72 -19.36
C SER A 345 -13.75 -20.10 -20.43
N ASN A 346 -12.86 -19.22 -20.00
CA ASN A 346 -11.86 -18.62 -20.87
C ASN A 346 -10.45 -19.20 -20.65
N GLN A 347 -9.63 -19.12 -21.67
CA GLN A 347 -8.20 -19.41 -21.64
C GLN A 347 -7.46 -18.21 -22.21
N THR A 348 -6.57 -17.64 -21.44
CA THR A 348 -5.82 -16.45 -21.83
C THR A 348 -4.33 -16.72 -21.78
N THR A 349 -3.65 -16.49 -22.88
CA THR A 349 -2.19 -16.58 -23.01
C THR A 349 -1.62 -15.19 -23.23
N LEU A 350 -0.63 -14.81 -22.44
CA LEU A 350 -0.04 -13.47 -22.45
C LEU A 350 1.48 -13.55 -22.55
N LEU A 351 2.04 -12.65 -23.33
CA LEU A 351 3.48 -12.40 -23.43
C LEU A 351 3.73 -10.92 -23.14
N SER A 352 4.61 -10.64 -22.19
CA SER A 352 5.03 -9.28 -21.85
C SER A 352 6.52 -9.10 -22.10
N VAL A 353 6.87 -7.97 -22.68
CA VAL A 353 8.25 -7.48 -22.79
C VAL A 353 8.33 -6.09 -22.20
N GLY A 354 9.45 -5.78 -21.56
CA GLY A 354 9.58 -4.45 -20.99
C GLY A 354 10.99 -4.11 -20.51
N ILE A 355 11.13 -2.84 -20.18
CA ILE A 355 12.35 -2.29 -19.57
C ILE A 355 11.93 -1.60 -18.28
N SER A 356 12.66 -1.90 -17.22
CA SER A 356 12.46 -1.31 -15.89
C SER A 356 13.81 -0.83 -15.34
N ASN A 357 13.80 0.36 -14.75
CA ASN A 357 14.86 0.86 -13.89
C ASN A 357 14.22 1.25 -12.57
N ARG A 358 14.77 0.77 -11.44
CA ARG A 358 14.17 0.97 -10.14
C ARG A 358 15.23 1.14 -9.06
N THR A 359 15.17 2.26 -8.39
CA THR A 359 15.97 2.59 -7.20
C THR A 359 15.07 3.13 -6.09
N TYR A 360 15.58 3.25 -4.88
CA TYR A 360 14.84 3.78 -3.73
C TYR A 360 15.64 4.84 -3.02
N SER A 361 14.94 5.90 -2.60
CA SER A 361 15.49 6.96 -1.76
C SER A 361 14.88 6.87 -0.38
N LEU A 362 15.70 6.78 0.64
CA LEU A 362 15.23 6.78 2.03
C LEU A 362 14.79 8.18 2.42
N GLN A 363 13.53 8.34 2.78
CA GLN A 363 12.92 9.60 3.15
C GLN A 363 12.21 9.48 4.50
N ARG A 364 11.89 10.61 5.11
CA ARG A 364 11.05 10.69 6.32
C ARG A 364 9.94 11.72 6.13
N TYR A 365 8.83 11.55 6.85
CA TYR A 365 7.68 12.45 6.79
C TYR A 365 7.10 12.55 5.38
N VAL A 366 7.02 11.43 4.66
CA VAL A 366 6.29 11.40 3.40
C VAL A 366 4.85 11.00 3.69
N PHE A 367 4.60 9.74 3.99
CA PHE A 367 3.26 9.24 4.32
C PHE A 367 3.11 8.92 5.81
N GLN A 368 4.23 8.68 6.49
CA GLN A 368 4.28 8.31 7.90
C GLN A 368 4.94 9.40 8.75
N PHE A 369 4.66 9.38 10.02
CA PHE A 369 5.17 10.38 10.96
C PHE A 369 6.61 10.05 11.41
N GLY A 370 7.58 10.47 10.59
CA GLY A 370 9.00 10.45 10.95
C GLY A 370 9.68 9.09 10.88
N ASP A 371 8.98 8.04 10.47
CA ASP A 371 9.56 6.76 10.16
C ASP A 371 10.28 6.81 8.80
N GLU A 372 11.17 5.87 8.56
CA GLU A 372 11.92 5.78 7.31
C GLU A 372 11.08 5.08 6.24
N GLU A 373 10.98 5.72 5.09
CA GLU A 373 10.16 5.30 3.98
C GLU A 373 11.01 5.18 2.72
N ASP A 374 10.94 4.02 2.06
CA ASP A 374 11.57 3.80 0.75
C ASP A 374 10.71 4.40 -0.35
N ILE A 375 11.14 5.52 -0.90
CA ILE A 375 10.44 6.20 -1.97
C ILE A 375 11.04 5.75 -3.31
N PRO A 376 10.25 5.07 -4.18
CA PRO A 376 10.73 4.55 -5.44
C PRO A 376 11.04 5.66 -6.43
N SER A 377 12.13 5.51 -7.16
CA SER A 377 12.53 6.34 -8.29
C SER A 377 12.88 5.44 -9.47
N GLY A 378 12.40 5.78 -10.66
CA GLY A 378 12.68 4.93 -11.80
C GLY A 378 11.81 5.21 -13.01
N ARG A 379 11.88 4.25 -13.96
CA ARG A 379 11.11 4.27 -15.19
C ARG A 379 10.70 2.86 -15.56
N LYS A 380 9.55 2.74 -16.22
CA LYS A 380 9.06 1.46 -16.72
C LYS A 380 8.38 1.66 -18.06
N LEU A 381 8.66 0.74 -18.98
CA LEU A 381 7.91 0.53 -20.21
C LEU A 381 7.59 -0.95 -20.30
N GLN A 382 6.33 -1.30 -20.40
CA GLN A 382 5.87 -2.68 -20.56
C GLN A 382 4.89 -2.74 -21.73
N LEU A 383 5.07 -3.70 -22.60
CA LEU A 383 4.17 -4.06 -23.69
C LEU A 383 3.71 -5.49 -23.46
N THR A 384 2.40 -5.73 -23.55
CA THR A 384 1.82 -7.06 -23.40
C THR A 384 0.94 -7.36 -24.60
N GLY A 385 1.13 -8.51 -25.21
CA GLY A 385 0.28 -9.06 -26.24
C GLY A 385 -0.24 -10.42 -25.81
N GLY A 386 -1.44 -10.79 -26.28
CA GLY A 386 -2.00 -12.08 -25.93
C GLY A 386 -3.20 -12.50 -26.75
N TYR A 387 -3.73 -13.66 -26.39
CA TYR A 387 -4.90 -14.24 -27.01
C TYR A 387 -5.79 -14.87 -25.94
N GLU A 388 -7.06 -14.52 -25.99
CA GLU A 388 -8.10 -15.10 -25.15
C GLU A 388 -9.06 -15.91 -26.03
N ASN A 389 -9.36 -17.14 -25.60
CA ASN A 389 -10.37 -18.00 -26.19
C ASN A 389 -11.41 -18.38 -25.12
N ASN A 390 -12.69 -18.16 -25.39
CA ASN A 390 -13.76 -18.37 -24.41
C ASN A 390 -14.94 -19.21 -24.94
N GLY A 391 -14.77 -19.94 -26.02
CA GLY A 391 -15.84 -20.72 -26.66
C GLY A 391 -16.85 -19.93 -27.49
N TYR A 392 -16.96 -18.62 -27.31
CA TYR A 392 -17.78 -17.71 -28.14
C TYR A 392 -16.97 -17.01 -29.22
N GLY A 393 -15.68 -17.30 -29.30
CA GLY A 393 -14.72 -16.77 -30.24
C GLY A 393 -13.47 -16.24 -29.56
N GLY A 394 -12.38 -16.25 -30.30
CA GLY A 394 -11.11 -15.76 -29.81
C GLY A 394 -10.94 -14.27 -30.03
N ARG A 395 -10.20 -13.62 -29.14
CA ARG A 395 -9.82 -12.20 -29.27
C ARG A 395 -8.36 -11.97 -28.90
N TYR A 396 -7.72 -11.04 -29.58
CA TYR A 396 -6.36 -10.64 -29.27
C TYR A 396 -6.34 -9.52 -28.22
N PHE A 397 -5.41 -9.61 -27.28
CA PHE A 397 -5.19 -8.60 -26.26
C PHE A 397 -3.94 -7.81 -26.55
N TYR A 398 -3.99 -6.49 -26.36
CA TYR A 398 -2.85 -5.58 -26.45
C TYR A 398 -2.87 -4.61 -25.27
N SER A 399 -1.70 -4.38 -24.71
CA SER A 399 -1.55 -3.42 -23.59
C SER A 399 -0.18 -2.76 -23.61
N SER A 400 -0.14 -1.52 -23.17
CA SER A 400 1.07 -0.78 -22.87
C SER A 400 0.96 -0.10 -21.52
N ALA A 401 2.04 -0.14 -20.74
CA ALA A 401 2.16 0.61 -19.49
C ALA A 401 3.50 1.36 -19.47
N ILE A 402 3.42 2.67 -19.23
CA ILE A 402 4.57 3.56 -19.14
C ILE A 402 4.51 4.26 -17.80
N GLY A 403 5.61 4.27 -17.06
CA GLY A 403 5.71 4.96 -15.79
C GLY A 403 7.07 5.63 -15.62
N ALA A 404 7.07 6.79 -14.97
CA ALA A 404 8.27 7.49 -14.59
C ALA A 404 8.06 8.25 -13.29
N GLY A 405 9.10 8.32 -12.45
CA GLY A 405 9.03 9.09 -11.22
C GLY A 405 10.38 9.16 -10.52
N GLY A 406 10.48 10.12 -9.62
CA GLY A 406 11.68 10.35 -8.83
C GLY A 406 11.79 11.77 -8.31
N PHE A 407 12.92 12.05 -7.66
CA PHE A 407 13.19 13.37 -7.09
C PHE A 407 13.78 14.32 -8.14
N ILE A 408 13.15 15.47 -8.32
CA ILE A 408 13.63 16.57 -9.14
C ILE A 408 14.43 17.51 -8.24
N ARG A 409 15.71 17.80 -8.62
CA ARG A 409 16.64 18.62 -7.82
C ARG A 409 16.75 18.15 -6.35
N SER A 410 16.62 16.83 -6.11
CA SER A 410 16.67 16.18 -4.78
C SER A 410 15.65 16.71 -3.75
N LYS A 411 14.63 17.43 -4.16
CA LYS A 411 13.66 18.10 -3.27
C LYS A 411 12.20 17.82 -3.61
N TYR A 412 11.84 17.88 -4.89
CA TYR A 412 10.47 17.71 -5.36
C TYR A 412 10.33 16.28 -5.89
N TYR A 413 9.31 15.58 -5.46
CA TYR A 413 9.01 14.27 -6.01
C TYR A 413 7.87 14.35 -7.00
N SER A 414 7.98 13.66 -8.11
CA SER A 414 6.89 13.45 -9.05
C SER A 414 6.87 12.01 -9.55
N TYR A 415 5.69 11.50 -9.76
CA TYR A 415 5.40 10.19 -10.32
C TYR A 415 4.25 10.30 -11.31
N ALA A 416 4.36 9.66 -12.45
CA ALA A 416 3.28 9.54 -13.42
C ALA A 416 3.29 8.15 -14.05
N GLN A 417 2.10 7.61 -14.29
CA GLN A 417 1.90 6.34 -14.98
C GLN A 417 0.74 6.47 -15.96
N PHE A 418 0.94 5.90 -17.14
CA PHE A 418 -0.07 5.77 -18.18
C PHE A 418 -0.22 4.30 -18.55
N GLU A 419 -1.43 3.82 -18.68
CA GLU A 419 -1.79 2.48 -19.11
C GLU A 419 -2.84 2.57 -20.21
N TRP A 420 -2.66 1.78 -21.23
CA TRP A 420 -3.63 1.56 -22.29
C TRP A 420 -3.75 0.07 -22.56
N SER A 421 -4.98 -0.40 -22.73
CA SER A 421 -5.22 -1.78 -23.14
C SER A 421 -6.50 -1.90 -23.96
N THR A 422 -6.61 -2.94 -24.77
CA THR A 422 -7.80 -3.25 -25.54
C THR A 422 -7.79 -4.71 -26.00
N PHE A 423 -8.98 -5.24 -26.23
CA PHE A 423 -9.15 -6.48 -26.99
C PHE A 423 -9.53 -6.16 -28.44
N MET A 424 -9.13 -7.05 -29.34
CA MET A 424 -9.53 -7.02 -30.76
C MET A 424 -10.25 -8.31 -31.10
N HIS A 425 -11.54 -8.20 -31.44
CA HIS A 425 -12.37 -9.32 -31.86
C HIS A 425 -12.91 -9.05 -33.26
N GLN A 426 -12.64 -9.93 -34.21
CA GLN A 426 -13.09 -9.79 -35.61
C GLN A 426 -12.77 -8.41 -36.24
N GLY A 427 -11.64 -7.81 -35.89
CA GLY A 427 -11.22 -6.50 -36.39
C GLY A 427 -11.84 -5.30 -35.66
N GLN A 428 -12.68 -5.51 -34.65
CA GLN A 428 -13.28 -4.46 -33.84
C GLN A 428 -12.61 -4.39 -32.46
N LYS A 429 -12.49 -3.18 -31.91
CA LYS A 429 -12.00 -2.96 -30.55
C LYS A 429 -13.11 -3.26 -29.54
N GLU A 430 -12.77 -4.02 -28.51
CA GLU A 430 -13.62 -4.31 -27.35
C GLU A 430 -12.88 -4.03 -26.04
N ASP A 431 -13.62 -3.68 -25.01
CA ASP A 431 -13.11 -3.52 -23.64
C ASP A 431 -11.80 -2.69 -23.59
N GLY A 432 -11.83 -1.49 -24.19
CA GLY A 432 -10.72 -0.55 -24.14
C GLY A 432 -10.60 0.10 -22.76
N LEU A 433 -9.38 0.27 -22.27
CA LEU A 433 -9.05 0.97 -21.03
C LEU A 433 -7.93 1.98 -21.29
N ILE A 434 -8.17 3.21 -20.87
CA ILE A 434 -7.12 4.23 -20.71
C ILE A 434 -7.08 4.61 -19.23
N ARG A 435 -5.91 4.54 -18.62
CA ARG A 435 -5.71 4.98 -17.24
C ARG A 435 -4.45 5.84 -17.15
N ALA A 436 -4.55 6.97 -16.49
CA ALA A 436 -3.42 7.82 -16.16
C ALA A 436 -3.49 8.23 -14.69
N ASN A 437 -2.38 8.11 -13.98
CA ASN A 437 -2.25 8.53 -12.60
C ASN A 437 -0.99 9.37 -12.45
N ALA A 438 -1.08 10.44 -11.66
CA ALA A 438 0.08 11.22 -11.29
C ALA A 438 0.01 11.59 -9.81
N LEU A 439 1.18 11.62 -9.17
CA LEU A 439 1.36 12.08 -7.79
C LEU A 439 2.61 12.96 -7.74
N ALA A 440 2.50 14.07 -7.05
CA ALA A 440 3.63 14.91 -6.72
C ALA A 440 3.56 15.33 -5.26
N PHE A 441 4.71 15.51 -4.63
CA PHE A 441 4.77 16.15 -3.34
C PHE A 441 5.91 17.17 -3.26
N LEU A 442 5.63 18.24 -2.51
CA LEU A 442 6.58 19.33 -2.28
C LEU A 442 7.67 18.92 -1.28
N PRO A 443 8.80 19.64 -1.24
CA PRO A 443 9.78 19.49 -0.18
C PRO A 443 9.14 19.60 1.19
N LEU A 444 9.77 18.99 2.19
CA LEU A 444 9.33 19.12 3.56
C LEU A 444 9.51 20.59 4.01
N LEU A 445 8.39 21.23 4.32
CA LEU A 445 8.32 22.62 4.76
C LEU A 445 8.40 22.69 6.28
N GLY A 446 8.86 23.82 6.83
CA GLY A 446 8.84 24.12 8.26
C GLY A 446 10.20 24.05 8.94
N GLY A 447 10.20 24.21 10.26
CA GLY A 447 11.39 24.31 11.09
C GLY A 447 11.76 23.00 11.82
N LYS A 448 12.49 23.15 12.93
CA LYS A 448 12.96 21.99 13.73
C LYS A 448 11.80 21.18 14.35
N LYS A 449 10.71 21.83 14.78
CA LYS A 449 9.59 21.22 15.51
C LYS A 449 8.43 20.85 14.59
N TRP A 450 7.94 21.78 13.79
CA TRP A 450 6.80 21.59 12.91
C TRP A 450 7.25 21.35 11.48
N LYS A 451 6.68 20.37 10.84
CA LYS A 451 6.95 20.03 9.44
C LYS A 451 5.65 19.88 8.69
N ALA A 452 5.62 20.31 7.44
CA ALA A 452 4.45 20.19 6.60
C ALA A 452 4.83 19.60 5.24
N ARG A 453 3.92 18.84 4.67
CA ARG A 453 4.03 18.31 3.31
C ARG A 453 2.73 18.50 2.56
N VAL A 454 2.85 18.83 1.30
CA VAL A 454 1.72 19.01 0.39
C VAL A 454 1.83 17.97 -0.70
N PHE A 455 0.74 17.27 -0.96
CA PHE A 455 0.59 16.24 -2.00
C PHE A 455 -0.42 16.73 -3.03
N MET A 456 -0.16 16.44 -4.29
CA MET A 456 -1.07 16.63 -5.40
C MET A 456 -1.22 15.31 -6.14
N GLU A 457 -2.44 14.89 -6.37
CA GLU A 457 -2.77 13.65 -7.07
C GLU A 457 -3.75 13.92 -8.20
N LEU A 458 -3.55 13.24 -9.32
CA LEU A 458 -4.41 13.26 -10.48
C LEU A 458 -4.73 11.83 -10.87
N GLY A 459 -5.96 11.60 -11.28
CA GLY A 459 -6.41 10.31 -11.79
C GLY A 459 -7.30 10.51 -13.01
N TYR A 460 -7.08 9.72 -14.04
CA TYR A 460 -7.93 9.63 -15.22
C TYR A 460 -8.18 8.18 -15.58
N VAL A 461 -9.41 7.83 -15.86
CA VAL A 461 -9.82 6.51 -16.33
C VAL A 461 -10.89 6.68 -17.41
N CYS A 462 -10.74 5.97 -18.51
CA CYS A 462 -11.74 5.92 -19.58
C CYS A 462 -11.88 4.48 -20.06
N TYR A 463 -13.13 4.02 -20.18
CA TYR A 463 -13.50 2.78 -20.80
C TYR A 463 -14.04 3.02 -22.20
N GLU A 464 -13.59 2.24 -23.17
CA GLU A 464 -14.02 2.28 -24.56
C GLU A 464 -14.65 0.95 -24.97
N ASN A 465 -15.75 0.99 -25.70
CA ASN A 465 -16.38 -0.19 -26.33
C ASN A 465 -16.57 -1.37 -25.35
N GLN A 466 -17.14 -1.08 -24.19
CA GLN A 466 -17.40 -2.10 -23.17
C GLN A 466 -18.36 -3.17 -23.69
N THR A 467 -18.00 -4.45 -23.55
CA THR A 467 -18.89 -5.58 -23.87
C THR A 467 -20.07 -5.68 -22.92
N TYR A 468 -19.93 -5.20 -21.69
CA TYR A 468 -21.01 -5.00 -20.73
C TYR A 468 -20.77 -3.72 -19.92
N TYR A 469 -21.84 -3.11 -19.43
CA TYR A 469 -21.77 -1.83 -18.77
C TYR A 469 -21.07 -1.91 -17.40
N ARG A 470 -19.91 -1.30 -17.29
CA ARG A 470 -19.12 -1.13 -16.05
C ARG A 470 -18.96 0.37 -15.81
N PRO A 471 -19.90 1.00 -15.12
CA PRO A 471 -19.81 2.44 -14.92
C PRO A 471 -18.66 2.81 -13.98
N LEU A 472 -18.00 3.91 -14.28
CA LEU A 472 -17.14 4.62 -13.36
C LEU A 472 -17.97 5.55 -12.48
N ASN A 473 -17.66 5.62 -11.21
CA ASN A 473 -18.23 6.57 -10.27
C ASN A 473 -17.15 7.14 -9.36
N LEU A 474 -17.48 8.16 -8.58
CA LEU A 474 -16.53 8.79 -7.63
C LEU A 474 -16.50 8.09 -6.27
N ALA A 475 -17.50 7.25 -5.93
CA ALA A 475 -17.50 6.52 -4.66
C ALA A 475 -16.37 5.49 -4.55
N GLU A 476 -15.90 4.98 -5.68
CA GLU A 476 -14.77 4.05 -5.79
C GLU A 476 -13.43 4.78 -5.93
N ASP A 477 -13.45 6.10 -6.15
CA ASP A 477 -12.23 6.87 -6.30
C ASP A 477 -11.68 7.33 -4.95
N ARG A 478 -10.46 6.90 -4.65
CA ARG A 478 -9.76 7.31 -3.43
C ARG A 478 -9.40 8.81 -3.40
N LEU A 479 -9.32 9.46 -4.58
CA LEU A 479 -8.92 10.88 -4.69
C LEU A 479 -10.05 11.82 -4.30
N VAL A 480 -11.31 11.36 -4.33
CA VAL A 480 -12.48 12.14 -3.94
C VAL A 480 -13.22 11.37 -2.84
N PRO A 481 -12.62 11.23 -1.65
CA PRO A 481 -13.09 10.32 -0.62
C PRO A 481 -14.43 10.74 -0.03
N GLY A 482 -15.24 9.75 0.34
CA GLY A 482 -16.48 9.92 1.12
C GLY A 482 -17.74 10.13 0.30
N TYR A 483 -17.67 10.10 -1.02
CA TYR A 483 -18.87 10.09 -1.85
C TYR A 483 -19.69 8.81 -1.70
N ASP A 484 -21.00 8.91 -1.90
CA ASP A 484 -21.95 7.79 -1.85
C ASP A 484 -22.23 7.22 -3.24
N SER A 485 -22.80 6.01 -3.29
CA SER A 485 -23.11 5.27 -4.51
C SER A 485 -24.18 5.90 -5.43
N ASN A 486 -24.87 6.95 -4.98
CA ASN A 486 -25.95 7.62 -5.75
C ASN A 486 -25.44 8.75 -6.66
N LEU A 487 -24.20 8.71 -7.08
CA LEU A 487 -23.56 9.77 -7.89
C LEU A 487 -23.61 9.49 -9.38
N PRO A 488 -23.29 10.52 -10.21
CA PRO A 488 -23.16 10.32 -11.64
C PRO A 488 -22.27 9.14 -11.95
N GLU A 489 -22.74 8.31 -12.83
CA GLU A 489 -22.03 7.18 -13.40
C GLU A 489 -21.72 7.45 -14.86
N GLY A 490 -20.58 6.96 -15.33
CA GLY A 490 -20.17 7.18 -16.70
C GLY A 490 -19.09 6.21 -17.14
N VAL A 491 -18.54 6.46 -18.31
CA VAL A 491 -17.45 5.66 -18.90
C VAL A 491 -16.10 6.35 -18.82
N GLU A 492 -16.10 7.62 -18.43
CA GLU A 492 -14.93 8.47 -18.32
C GLU A 492 -14.93 9.20 -16.98
N ARG A 493 -13.77 9.24 -16.29
CA ARG A 493 -13.61 9.92 -15.01
C ARG A 493 -12.26 10.61 -14.91
N PHE A 494 -12.26 11.85 -14.47
CA PHE A 494 -11.07 12.58 -14.04
C PHE A 494 -11.23 13.00 -12.59
N SER A 495 -10.18 12.87 -11.81
CA SER A 495 -10.15 13.27 -10.40
C SER A 495 -8.86 13.98 -10.05
N PHE A 496 -8.99 14.93 -9.14
CA PHE A 496 -7.91 15.73 -8.60
C PHE A 496 -8.02 15.79 -7.08
N ASN A 497 -6.89 15.69 -6.40
CA ASN A 497 -6.80 15.86 -4.95
C ASN A 497 -5.55 16.68 -4.58
N LEU A 498 -5.72 17.62 -3.66
CA LEU A 498 -4.65 18.36 -3.01
C LEU A 498 -4.76 18.14 -1.51
N THR A 499 -3.73 17.56 -0.89
CA THR A 499 -3.70 17.27 0.54
C THR A 499 -2.51 17.92 1.21
N GLY A 500 -2.74 18.62 2.32
CA GLY A 500 -1.73 19.12 3.24
C GLY A 500 -1.70 18.29 4.51
N ALA A 501 -0.52 17.83 4.92
CA ALA A 501 -0.29 17.14 6.19
C ALA A 501 0.66 17.97 7.06
N LEU A 502 0.29 18.19 8.32
CA LEU A 502 1.07 18.95 9.29
C LEU A 502 1.59 18.05 10.40
N PHE A 503 2.85 17.67 10.29
CA PHE A 503 3.54 16.84 11.29
C PHE A 503 3.97 17.73 12.47
N ASN A 504 3.36 17.49 13.63
CA ASN A 504 3.66 18.26 14.84
C ASN A 504 4.49 17.43 15.82
N PRO A 505 5.33 18.04 16.66
CA PRO A 505 6.18 17.33 17.60
C PRO A 505 5.42 16.81 18.84
N ILE A 506 4.12 17.06 18.92
CA ILE A 506 3.31 16.73 20.09
C ILE A 506 3.01 15.24 20.08
N ASP A 507 3.52 14.57 21.08
CA ASP A 507 3.27 13.17 21.37
C ASP A 507 2.25 13.12 22.53
N ILE A 508 1.04 12.66 22.22
CA ILE A 508 -0.02 12.53 23.21
C ILE A 508 -0.19 11.04 23.51
N ILE A 509 0.33 10.60 24.63
CA ILE A 509 0.17 9.21 25.08
C ILE A 509 0.81 8.21 24.09
N GLY A 510 1.99 8.51 23.54
CA GLY A 510 2.65 7.70 22.52
C GLY A 510 2.01 7.81 21.12
N PHE A 511 0.88 8.51 21.04
CA PHE A 511 0.22 8.80 19.77
C PHE A 511 0.66 10.15 19.22
N ARG A 512 1.00 10.16 17.96
CA ARG A 512 1.30 11.36 17.20
C ARG A 512 0.11 11.70 16.34
N VAL A 513 -0.30 12.96 16.39
CA VAL A 513 -1.48 13.44 15.67
C VAL A 513 -1.01 14.35 14.54
N THR A 514 -1.36 14.00 13.32
CA THR A 514 -1.07 14.78 12.11
C THR A 514 -2.37 15.39 11.60
N PRO A 515 -2.62 16.69 11.80
CA PRO A 515 -3.70 17.37 11.11
C PRO A 515 -3.54 17.27 9.59
N ILE A 516 -4.63 16.98 8.90
CA ILE A 516 -4.71 16.94 7.45
C ILE A 516 -5.82 17.84 6.95
N LEU A 517 -5.56 18.50 5.83
CA LEU A 517 -6.55 19.29 5.10
C LEU A 517 -6.52 18.83 3.64
N PHE A 518 -7.69 18.76 3.02
CA PHE A 518 -7.75 18.34 1.62
C PHE A 518 -8.84 19.06 0.84
N ILE A 519 -8.60 19.17 -0.47
CA ILE A 519 -9.53 19.62 -1.46
C ILE A 519 -9.47 18.65 -2.62
N GLY A 520 -10.62 18.14 -3.05
CA GLY A 520 -10.72 17.24 -4.20
C GLY A 520 -11.85 17.65 -5.12
N ALA A 521 -11.74 17.26 -6.37
CA ALA A 521 -12.80 17.40 -7.34
C ALA A 521 -12.74 16.24 -8.34
N GLY A 522 -13.92 15.80 -8.80
CA GLY A 522 -14.04 14.75 -9.79
C GLY A 522 -15.11 15.08 -10.82
N TRP A 523 -14.87 14.66 -12.05
CA TRP A 523 -15.79 14.70 -13.17
C TRP A 523 -16.06 13.28 -13.63
N VAL A 524 -17.30 13.00 -13.94
CA VAL A 524 -17.72 11.73 -14.54
C VAL A 524 -18.56 12.04 -15.77
N GLY A 525 -18.19 11.46 -16.89
CA GLY A 525 -18.82 11.64 -18.19
C GLY A 525 -19.32 10.33 -18.79
N ASP A 526 -20.40 10.41 -19.56
CA ASP A 526 -20.99 9.27 -20.29
C ASP A 526 -20.36 9.06 -21.68
N GLY A 527 -19.35 9.87 -22.05
CA GLY A 527 -18.66 9.84 -23.33
C GLY A 527 -19.38 10.58 -24.47
N ASN A 528 -20.57 11.15 -24.23
CA ASN A 528 -21.34 11.88 -25.26
C ASN A 528 -20.94 13.36 -25.40
N SER A 529 -20.31 13.90 -24.37
CA SER A 529 -19.83 15.29 -24.31
C SER A 529 -18.42 15.35 -23.73
N PRO A 530 -17.65 16.40 -24.02
CA PRO A 530 -16.35 16.59 -23.40
C PRO A 530 -16.42 16.57 -21.86
N LEU A 531 -15.55 15.81 -21.21
CA LEU A 531 -15.62 15.52 -19.78
C LEU A 531 -15.78 16.75 -18.87
N PHE A 532 -15.09 17.84 -19.18
CA PHE A 532 -15.14 19.07 -18.36
C PHE A 532 -16.39 19.93 -18.58
N GLN A 533 -17.33 19.50 -19.43
CA GLN A 533 -18.67 20.10 -19.52
C GLN A 533 -19.64 19.54 -18.49
N TYR A 534 -19.35 18.38 -17.92
CA TYR A 534 -20.10 17.82 -16.79
C TYR A 534 -19.83 18.59 -15.51
N THR A 535 -20.79 18.62 -14.60
CA THR A 535 -20.67 19.32 -13.32
C THR A 535 -19.65 18.62 -12.42
N PRO A 536 -18.59 19.31 -11.99
CA PRO A 536 -17.62 18.73 -11.08
C PRO A 536 -18.26 18.42 -9.72
N GLN A 537 -17.93 17.29 -9.17
CA GLN A 537 -18.25 16.93 -7.80
C GLN A 537 -17.07 17.31 -6.93
N ALA A 538 -17.25 18.30 -6.08
CA ALA A 538 -16.19 18.81 -5.22
C ALA A 538 -16.31 18.25 -3.80
N VAL A 539 -15.16 18.06 -3.15
CA VAL A 539 -15.05 17.73 -1.73
C VAL A 539 -13.96 18.60 -1.10
N TYR A 540 -14.20 19.10 0.07
CA TYR A 540 -13.16 19.67 0.90
C TYR A 540 -13.36 19.29 2.35
N GLY A 541 -12.28 19.17 3.08
CA GLY A 541 -12.37 18.71 4.45
C GLY A 541 -11.06 18.77 5.18
N GLY A 542 -11.12 18.30 6.39
CA GLY A 542 -9.97 18.19 7.26
C GLY A 542 -10.14 17.07 8.26
N GLY A 543 -9.05 16.69 8.88
CA GLY A 543 -9.06 15.60 9.83
C GLY A 543 -7.76 15.46 10.59
N LEU A 544 -7.69 14.37 11.33
CA LEU A 544 -6.55 14.00 12.13
C LEU A 544 -6.10 12.58 11.75
N ALA A 545 -4.87 12.46 11.31
CA ALA A 545 -4.20 11.15 11.23
C ALA A 545 -3.49 10.91 12.56
N ILE A 546 -3.81 9.80 13.20
CA ILE A 546 -3.27 9.42 14.50
C ILE A 546 -2.40 8.19 14.29
N SER A 547 -1.11 8.34 14.51
CA SER A 547 -0.13 7.27 14.37
C SER A 547 0.51 6.96 15.72
N ASN A 548 0.87 5.70 15.93
CA ASN A 548 1.69 5.30 17.06
C ASN A 548 2.89 4.51 16.54
N LYS A 549 4.08 5.02 16.80
CA LYS A 549 5.32 4.44 16.28
C LYS A 549 5.63 3.02 16.77
N PHE A 550 4.94 2.52 17.78
CA PHE A 550 5.12 1.15 18.27
C PHE A 550 4.22 0.14 17.55
N LEU A 551 3.18 0.61 16.86
CA LEU A 551 2.20 -0.25 16.20
C LEU A 551 2.54 -0.39 14.71
N ALA A 552 2.56 -1.59 14.20
CA ALA A 552 2.70 -1.84 12.77
C ALA A 552 1.54 -1.19 12.01
N GLN A 553 1.84 -0.30 11.07
CA GLN A 553 0.88 0.34 10.16
C GLN A 553 -0.40 0.86 10.84
N SER A 554 -0.28 1.62 11.91
CA SER A 554 -1.42 2.09 12.68
C SER A 554 -1.70 3.58 12.45
N ASP A 555 -2.14 3.93 11.25
CA ASP A 555 -2.76 5.23 11.03
C ASP A 555 -4.26 5.11 11.21
N PHE A 556 -4.77 5.68 12.28
CA PHE A 556 -6.18 5.91 12.46
C PHE A 556 -6.51 7.33 11.99
N LYS A 557 -7.42 7.47 11.02
CA LYS A 557 -7.80 8.78 10.48
C LYS A 557 -9.24 9.10 10.79
N ILE A 558 -9.46 10.25 11.36
CA ILE A 558 -10.79 10.84 11.57
C ILE A 558 -10.88 12.02 10.62
N VAL A 559 -11.85 12.03 9.72
CA VAL A 559 -12.00 13.07 8.72
C VAL A 559 -13.43 13.56 8.68
N LEU A 560 -13.58 14.87 8.56
CA LEU A 560 -14.83 15.56 8.27
C LEU A 560 -14.74 16.07 6.83
N ALA A 561 -15.67 15.65 5.98
CA ALA A 561 -15.77 16.06 4.58
C ALA A 561 -17.07 16.80 4.32
N PHE A 562 -17.00 17.83 3.50
CA PHE A 562 -18.12 18.61 3.01
C PHE A 562 -18.22 18.50 1.50
N PHE A 563 -19.44 18.27 1.00
CA PHE A 563 -19.75 18.03 -0.42
C PHE A 563 -20.74 19.09 -0.89
N PRO A 564 -20.28 20.18 -1.50
CA PRO A 564 -21.16 21.31 -1.84
C PRO A 564 -22.22 20.99 -2.89
N ASN A 565 -22.02 19.93 -3.68
CA ASN A 565 -22.91 19.53 -4.79
C ASN A 565 -23.69 18.24 -4.49
N ALA A 566 -23.65 17.71 -3.26
CA ALA A 566 -24.36 16.50 -2.90
C ALA A 566 -25.71 16.82 -2.26
N ALA A 567 -26.68 15.93 -2.41
CA ALA A 567 -28.01 16.05 -1.79
C ALA A 567 -27.98 16.04 -0.24
N THR A 568 -26.88 15.60 0.35
CA THR A 568 -26.59 15.65 1.79
C THR A 568 -25.29 16.39 2.02
N ASP A 569 -25.37 17.57 2.65
CA ASP A 569 -24.28 18.53 2.77
C ASP A 569 -23.08 18.09 3.62
N TYR A 570 -23.24 17.13 4.51
CA TYR A 570 -22.19 16.72 5.44
C TYR A 570 -22.14 15.21 5.61
N LYS A 571 -20.93 14.65 5.53
CA LYS A 571 -20.68 13.30 6.03
C LYS A 571 -19.57 13.31 7.07
N LEU A 572 -19.91 12.90 8.28
CA LEU A 572 -18.94 12.47 9.27
C LEU A 572 -18.63 11.00 8.98
N GLY A 573 -17.44 10.71 8.51
CA GLY A 573 -17.03 9.33 8.22
C GLY A 573 -15.66 9.03 8.78
N SER A 574 -15.49 7.83 9.36
CA SER A 574 -14.18 7.23 9.44
C SER A 574 -13.80 6.87 8.01
N ILE A 575 -13.01 7.67 7.37
CA ILE A 575 -12.52 7.34 6.05
C ILE A 575 -11.62 6.13 6.18
N LYS A 576 -11.82 5.16 5.29
CA LYS A 576 -10.86 4.11 4.99
C LYS A 576 -9.47 4.75 4.94
N ALA A 577 -8.51 4.12 5.59
CA ALA A 577 -7.14 4.60 5.63
C ALA A 577 -6.75 5.20 4.28
N TRP A 578 -6.36 6.44 4.28
CA TRP A 578 -5.79 7.09 3.11
C TRP A 578 -4.41 6.49 2.93
N GLU A 579 -4.36 5.36 2.26
CA GLU A 579 -3.11 4.72 1.92
C GLU A 579 -2.62 5.33 0.62
N TYR A 580 -1.68 6.23 0.71
CA TYR A 580 -0.84 6.56 -0.44
C TYR A 580 -0.02 5.31 -0.75
N SER A 581 -0.27 4.69 -1.86
CA SER A 581 0.61 3.68 -2.42
C SER A 581 1.31 4.26 -3.63
N LEU A 582 2.60 4.45 -3.52
CA LEU A 582 3.42 4.65 -4.71
C LEU A 582 3.51 3.31 -5.42
N ASN A 583 3.07 3.28 -6.67
CA ASN A 583 3.30 2.12 -7.51
C ASN A 583 4.81 2.00 -7.75
N ASP A 584 5.33 0.81 -7.57
CA ASP A 584 6.69 0.48 -7.93
C ASP A 584 6.85 0.46 -9.46
N PHE A 585 8.07 0.69 -9.95
CA PHE A 585 8.41 0.60 -11.36
C PHE A 585 8.69 -0.84 -11.81
N ASP A 586 8.24 -1.82 -11.06
CA ASP A 586 8.41 -3.21 -11.42
C ASP A 586 7.52 -3.61 -12.60
N ILE A 587 8.01 -4.52 -13.42
CA ILE A 587 7.20 -5.21 -14.41
C ILE A 587 6.54 -6.37 -13.71
N SER A 588 5.26 -6.24 -13.56
CA SER A 588 4.43 -7.22 -12.86
C SER A 588 4.12 -8.43 -13.75
N LYS A 589 3.50 -9.45 -13.16
CA LYS A 589 2.83 -10.56 -13.82
C LYS A 589 2.08 -10.06 -15.07
N PRO A 590 2.22 -10.73 -16.23
CA PRO A 590 1.32 -10.48 -17.35
C PRO A 590 -0.12 -10.72 -16.95
N GLN A 591 -0.97 -9.73 -17.15
CA GLN A 591 -2.39 -9.83 -16.81
C GLN A 591 -3.24 -8.98 -17.74
N THR A 592 -4.50 -9.34 -17.91
CA THR A 592 -5.51 -8.48 -18.50
C THR A 592 -6.00 -7.49 -17.46
N ASN A 593 -6.11 -6.21 -17.82
CA ASN A 593 -6.47 -5.13 -16.87
C ASN A 593 -8.00 -4.94 -16.72
N PHE A 594 -8.81 -6.01 -16.93
CA PHE A 594 -10.27 -5.97 -16.92
C PHE A 594 -10.89 -6.86 -15.84
#